data_04996b60c1baf268fe4ed6cbbd06efeb
#
_entry.id   04996b60c1baf268fe4ed6cbbd06efeb
#
_cell.length_a   1.000
_cell.length_b   1.000
_cell.length_c   1.000
_cell.angle_alpha   90.00
_cell.angle_beta   90.00
_cell.angle_gamma   90.00
#
_symmetry.space_group_name_H-M   'P 1'
#
loop_
_entity.id
_entity.type
_entity.pdbx_description
1 polymer ?
#
loop_
_entity_poly.entity_id
_entity_poly.type
_entity_poly.pdbx_seq_one_letter_code
_entity_poly.pdbx_strand_id
1 'polypeptide(L)'
;MNLGFIESKTYDEITVGDTAGTEHVLTTDDAMAFASISGFDSVLKSDELIERAGGVPPTGTNMWCASLVSGLFSMNIPGPGCTLTNISLSFHNRIHVGDRILVKVHVTGKDDVTKIVNFDCEASNGAGLPIFSGTAQLLAPQVKLRWSTLPVPQLIVNDPYRRHHGLIARATSKPAVKTAIVWPCDEVSLGGAIQAFKDKLIIPVLVGSEAKIGSIAEALQLDLEGIQIASTDDSRTAAIRAVELARKGEVQMLMKGSLHTDELMGVVVSREGGMRTGRRISHVFALDVPSYHKTLFVTDAAVNIQPDLETKIDILQNAIDMMHTLEIANPKVAILSAVESVNPAIPSTLDAAALCKMVDRGQITGAIVDGPLAFDNAISSDAARIKKIKSPVAGDPDLLMVPNLEAGNILFKELQYLAGALAAGVVVGAKVPVVLTSRADGELARMASCALGVLLAKPAPALG
;
A
#
# COMPACT_ATOMS: atom_id res chain seq x y z
N MET A 1 20.44 -15.69 21.81
CA MET A 1 19.61 -14.55 22.29
C MET A 1 19.80 -14.46 23.79
N ASN A 2 20.39 -13.35 24.29
CA ASN A 2 20.40 -13.10 25.72
C ASN A 2 18.96 -12.74 26.14
N LEU A 3 18.27 -13.66 26.78
CA LEU A 3 16.98 -13.40 27.41
C LEU A 3 17.26 -12.50 28.61
N GLY A 4 16.81 -11.23 28.51
CA GLY A 4 16.78 -10.35 29.68
C GLY A 4 15.74 -10.85 30.67
N PHE A 5 15.93 -10.51 31.94
CA PHE A 5 14.94 -10.80 32.98
C PHE A 5 14.48 -9.49 33.61
N ILE A 6 13.20 -9.44 33.97
CA ILE A 6 12.62 -8.38 34.77
C ILE A 6 12.25 -8.99 36.11
N GLU A 7 12.60 -8.29 37.19
CA GLU A 7 12.26 -8.71 38.56
C GLU A 7 11.36 -7.67 39.21
N SER A 8 10.37 -8.14 39.95
CA SER A 8 9.55 -7.24 40.76
C SER A 8 10.27 -6.77 42.03
N LYS A 9 9.95 -5.56 42.47
CA LYS A 9 10.16 -5.15 43.86
C LYS A 9 8.96 -5.56 44.67
N THR A 10 9.19 -6.33 45.75
CA THR A 10 8.13 -6.65 46.70
C THR A 10 7.70 -5.41 47.50
N TYR A 11 6.54 -5.48 48.14
CA TYR A 11 6.06 -4.38 48.99
C TYR A 11 7.13 -3.90 49.96
N ASP A 12 7.88 -4.82 50.60
CA ASP A 12 8.91 -4.49 51.61
C ASP A 12 10.17 -3.87 50.97
N GLU A 13 10.47 -4.17 49.72
CA GLU A 13 11.61 -3.62 48.98
C GLU A 13 11.33 -2.23 48.39
N ILE A 14 10.05 -1.80 48.31
CA ILE A 14 9.67 -0.48 47.81
C ILE A 14 9.80 0.54 48.93
N THR A 15 10.46 1.66 48.67
CA THR A 15 10.62 2.77 49.60
C THR A 15 9.95 4.04 49.09
N VAL A 16 9.43 4.84 50.04
CA VAL A 16 8.94 6.19 49.71
C VAL A 16 10.10 7.00 49.16
N GLY A 17 9.89 7.64 48.03
CA GLY A 17 10.96 8.33 47.29
C GLY A 17 11.51 7.55 46.10
N ASP A 18 11.20 6.26 45.97
CA ASP A 18 11.55 5.50 44.75
C ASP A 18 10.91 6.13 43.49
N THR A 19 11.67 6.17 42.41
CA THR A 19 11.24 6.76 41.13
C THR A 19 11.50 5.83 39.96
N ALA A 20 10.66 5.90 38.93
CA ALA A 20 10.92 5.33 37.61
C ALA A 20 10.50 6.31 36.54
N GLY A 21 11.13 6.23 35.37
CA GLY A 21 10.80 7.09 34.26
C GLY A 21 11.07 6.42 32.90
N THR A 22 10.39 6.90 31.89
CA THR A 22 10.62 6.51 30.50
C THR A 22 10.51 7.71 29.59
N GLU A 23 11.13 7.59 28.44
CA GLU A 23 11.09 8.59 27.41
C GLU A 23 10.70 7.93 26.10
N HIS A 24 9.77 8.56 25.38
CA HIS A 24 9.30 8.07 24.09
C HIS A 24 9.03 9.24 23.14
N VAL A 25 9.31 9.07 21.86
CA VAL A 25 8.90 10.03 20.83
C VAL A 25 7.61 9.51 20.22
N LEU A 26 6.53 10.30 20.27
CA LEU A 26 5.26 9.92 19.66
C LEU A 26 5.42 9.89 18.14
N THR A 27 5.37 8.70 17.56
CA THR A 27 5.40 8.51 16.11
C THR A 27 4.00 8.46 15.51
N THR A 28 3.89 8.61 14.19
CA THR A 28 2.63 8.39 13.47
C THR A 28 2.13 6.95 13.69
N ASP A 29 3.05 5.97 13.71
CA ASP A 29 2.70 4.57 13.91
C ASP A 29 2.14 4.32 15.31
N ASP A 30 2.68 4.96 16.34
CA ASP A 30 2.13 4.89 17.71
C ASP A 30 0.70 5.47 17.77
N ALA A 31 0.49 6.62 17.15
CA ALA A 31 -0.82 7.26 17.10
C ALA A 31 -1.86 6.39 16.37
N MET A 32 -1.47 5.79 15.23
CA MET A 32 -2.33 4.90 14.46
C MET A 32 -2.62 3.59 15.22
N ALA A 33 -1.60 3.00 15.86
CA ALA A 33 -1.77 1.80 16.68
C ALA A 33 -2.74 2.05 17.84
N PHE A 34 -2.57 3.18 18.53
CA PHE A 34 -3.44 3.55 19.64
C PHE A 34 -4.87 3.84 19.18
N ALA A 35 -5.05 4.52 18.05
CA ALA A 35 -6.34 4.76 17.43
C ALA A 35 -7.07 3.46 17.07
N SER A 36 -6.35 2.52 16.47
CA SER A 36 -6.89 1.20 16.12
C SER A 36 -7.35 0.41 17.34
N ILE A 37 -6.54 0.39 18.40
CA ILE A 37 -6.88 -0.29 19.68
C ILE A 37 -8.07 0.40 20.38
N SER A 38 -8.14 1.73 20.28
CA SER A 38 -9.19 2.55 20.92
C SER A 38 -10.49 2.59 20.12
N GLY A 39 -10.52 2.07 18.89
CA GLY A 39 -11.72 1.98 18.04
C GLY A 39 -12.13 3.28 17.35
N PHE A 40 -11.24 4.26 17.23
CA PHE A 40 -11.53 5.51 16.48
C PHE A 40 -10.65 5.70 15.22
N ASP A 41 -10.25 4.61 14.61
CA ASP A 41 -9.42 4.54 13.41
C ASP A 41 -10.02 5.26 12.17
N SER A 42 -11.35 5.30 12.07
CA SER A 42 -12.06 5.99 10.99
C SER A 42 -11.87 7.51 10.99
N VAL A 43 -11.61 8.10 12.14
CA VAL A 43 -11.43 9.55 12.30
C VAL A 43 -10.04 10.00 11.84
N LEU A 44 -9.03 9.14 12.00
CA LEU A 44 -7.65 9.44 11.54
C LEU A 44 -7.48 9.36 10.02
N LYS A 45 -8.40 8.70 9.32
CA LYS A 45 -8.37 8.52 7.86
C LYS A 45 -9.06 9.65 7.08
N SER A 46 -9.69 10.59 7.77
CA SER A 46 -10.43 11.69 7.15
C SER A 46 -9.58 12.96 7.13
N ASP A 47 -8.88 13.20 6.02
CA ASP A 47 -8.13 14.43 5.76
C ASP A 47 -9.01 15.68 5.92
N GLU A 48 -10.28 15.58 5.57
CA GLU A 48 -11.28 16.65 5.69
C GLU A 48 -11.59 17.02 7.16
N LEU A 49 -11.59 16.03 8.07
CA LEU A 49 -11.77 16.29 9.50
C LEU A 49 -10.50 16.87 10.13
N ILE A 50 -9.34 16.43 9.69
CA ILE A 50 -8.05 16.98 10.12
C ILE A 50 -7.93 18.45 9.65
N GLU A 51 -8.32 18.75 8.42
CA GLU A 51 -8.29 20.10 7.85
C GLU A 51 -9.30 21.04 8.55
N ARG A 52 -10.53 20.57 8.82
CA ARG A 52 -11.54 21.30 9.61
C ARG A 52 -11.14 21.51 11.06
N ALA A 53 -10.32 20.64 11.63
CA ALA A 53 -9.75 20.79 12.96
C ALA A 53 -8.48 21.67 12.98
N GLY A 54 -8.17 22.38 11.90
CA GLY A 54 -6.99 23.26 11.79
C GLY A 54 -5.68 22.49 11.68
N GLY A 55 -5.69 21.31 11.07
CA GLY A 55 -4.50 20.45 10.91
C GLY A 55 -4.12 19.66 12.17
N VAL A 56 -4.94 19.71 13.22
CA VAL A 56 -4.70 19.00 14.49
C VAL A 56 -5.43 17.66 14.44
N PRO A 57 -4.72 16.53 14.58
CA PRO A 57 -5.37 15.22 14.69
C PRO A 57 -6.38 15.18 15.84
N PRO A 58 -7.51 14.48 15.71
CA PRO A 58 -8.50 14.40 16.76
C PRO A 58 -7.91 13.86 18.07
N THR A 59 -8.42 14.38 19.17
CA THR A 59 -7.91 14.30 20.54
C THR A 59 -8.08 12.91 21.19
N GLY A 60 -7.30 11.92 20.81
CA GLY A 60 -7.21 10.66 21.57
C GLY A 60 -5.80 10.40 22.09
N THR A 61 -4.80 11.12 21.58
CA THR A 61 -3.38 10.88 21.81
C THR A 61 -2.92 11.10 23.27
N ASN A 62 -3.60 11.95 24.06
CA ASN A 62 -3.23 12.15 25.46
C ASN A 62 -3.34 10.86 26.28
N MET A 63 -4.34 10.00 26.03
CA MET A 63 -4.47 8.70 26.69
C MET A 63 -3.38 7.71 26.26
N TRP A 64 -2.82 7.85 25.05
CA TRP A 64 -1.62 7.11 24.65
C TRP A 64 -0.45 7.44 25.58
N CYS A 65 -0.21 8.73 25.87
CA CYS A 65 0.82 9.15 26.80
C CYS A 65 0.57 8.58 28.22
N ALA A 66 -0.67 8.55 28.68
CA ALA A 66 -1.05 7.95 29.95
C ALA A 66 -0.79 6.43 29.99
N SER A 67 -0.88 5.73 28.85
CA SER A 67 -0.59 4.29 28.79
C SER A 67 0.87 3.94 29.09
N LEU A 68 1.81 4.87 28.90
CA LEU A 68 3.23 4.69 29.24
C LEU A 68 3.43 4.52 30.76
N VAL A 69 2.54 5.09 31.58
CA VAL A 69 2.53 4.87 33.05
C VAL A 69 2.33 3.39 33.37
N SER A 70 1.41 2.71 32.68
CA SER A 70 1.19 1.27 32.85
C SER A 70 2.44 0.45 32.53
N GLY A 71 3.20 0.86 31.49
CA GLY A 71 4.48 0.25 31.17
C GLY A 71 5.50 0.38 32.31
N LEU A 72 5.62 1.57 32.91
CA LEU A 72 6.49 1.80 34.06
C LEU A 72 6.12 0.94 35.25
N PHE A 73 4.83 0.81 35.55
CA PHE A 73 4.37 -0.02 36.66
C PHE A 73 4.66 -1.51 36.44
N SER A 74 4.46 -2.00 35.21
CA SER A 74 4.61 -3.43 34.90
C SER A 74 6.07 -3.85 34.71
N MET A 75 6.94 -2.92 34.29
CA MET A 75 8.33 -3.25 33.89
C MET A 75 9.38 -2.75 34.88
N ASN A 76 9.08 -1.71 35.70
CA ASN A 76 10.04 -1.05 36.55
C ASN A 76 9.65 -1.13 38.03
N ILE A 77 8.61 -0.41 38.46
CA ILE A 77 8.26 -0.29 39.88
C ILE A 77 6.73 -0.21 40.07
N PRO A 78 6.10 -1.17 40.73
CA PRO A 78 6.62 -2.37 41.43
C PRO A 78 7.19 -3.47 40.52
N GLY A 79 6.87 -3.47 39.19
CA GLY A 79 7.26 -4.50 38.27
C GLY A 79 6.24 -5.66 38.17
N PRO A 80 6.64 -6.83 37.65
CA PRO A 80 5.76 -7.96 37.43
C PRO A 80 4.95 -8.35 38.66
N GLY A 81 3.64 -8.61 38.49
CA GLY A 81 2.72 -9.03 39.54
C GLY A 81 2.08 -7.91 40.36
N CYS A 82 2.34 -6.64 40.01
CA CYS A 82 1.57 -5.54 40.58
C CYS A 82 0.16 -5.46 39.95
N THR A 83 -0.78 -4.90 40.69
CA THR A 83 -2.14 -4.63 40.19
C THR A 83 -2.49 -3.16 40.40
N LEU A 84 -2.82 -2.46 39.33
CA LEU A 84 -3.32 -1.10 39.42
C LEU A 84 -4.76 -1.13 39.98
N THR A 85 -4.98 -0.48 41.13
CA THR A 85 -6.26 -0.44 41.78
C THR A 85 -7.00 0.88 41.59
N ASN A 86 -6.24 1.98 41.43
CA ASN A 86 -6.80 3.29 41.13
C ASN A 86 -5.80 4.14 40.38
N ILE A 87 -6.31 4.99 39.47
CA ILE A 87 -5.52 6.03 38.80
C ILE A 87 -6.40 7.25 38.55
N SER A 88 -5.88 8.43 38.84
CA SER A 88 -6.52 9.71 38.58
C SER A 88 -5.51 10.64 37.89
N LEU A 89 -5.78 11.06 36.66
CA LEU A 89 -4.92 11.92 35.88
C LEU A 89 -5.68 13.17 35.42
N SER A 90 -5.03 14.33 35.52
CA SER A 90 -5.47 15.60 34.98
C SER A 90 -4.57 15.96 33.78
N PHE A 91 -5.16 16.17 32.61
CA PHE A 91 -4.45 16.54 31.38
C PHE A 91 -4.40 18.06 31.24
N HIS A 92 -3.19 18.59 30.98
CA HIS A 92 -2.92 20.03 30.92
C HIS A 92 -2.71 20.53 29.50
N ASN A 93 -1.97 19.79 28.68
CA ASN A 93 -1.63 20.15 27.32
C ASN A 93 -1.81 18.99 26.35
N ARG A 94 -1.98 19.30 25.07
CA ARG A 94 -2.03 18.32 23.97
C ARG A 94 -0.63 17.88 23.60
N ILE A 95 -0.52 16.66 23.04
CA ILE A 95 0.69 16.13 22.43
C ILE A 95 0.49 16.00 20.93
N HIS A 96 1.59 16.11 20.18
CA HIS A 96 1.63 16.02 18.73
C HIS A 96 2.61 14.94 18.28
N VAL A 97 2.39 14.41 17.09
CA VAL A 97 3.37 13.51 16.45
C VAL A 97 4.69 14.27 16.31
N GLY A 98 5.79 13.61 16.74
CA GLY A 98 7.11 14.21 16.83
C GLY A 98 7.50 14.72 18.21
N ASP A 99 6.55 14.86 19.13
CA ASP A 99 6.85 15.28 20.51
C ASP A 99 7.63 14.20 21.26
N ARG A 100 8.66 14.63 21.95
CA ARG A 100 9.45 13.81 22.89
C ARG A 100 8.76 13.89 24.24
N ILE A 101 8.26 12.75 24.73
CA ILE A 101 7.46 12.65 25.95
C ILE A 101 8.29 12.00 27.05
N LEU A 102 8.37 12.66 28.22
CA LEU A 102 8.99 12.13 29.41
C LEU A 102 7.88 11.82 30.42
N VAL A 103 7.82 10.57 30.86
CA VAL A 103 6.87 10.13 31.90
C VAL A 103 7.66 9.69 33.12
N LYS A 104 7.22 10.13 34.29
CA LYS A 104 7.81 9.76 35.58
C LYS A 104 6.74 9.33 36.57
N VAL A 105 7.10 8.38 37.39
CA VAL A 105 6.30 7.96 38.57
C VAL A 105 7.17 8.01 39.82
N HIS A 106 6.58 8.41 40.91
CA HIS A 106 7.26 8.62 42.19
C HIS A 106 6.44 8.04 43.33
N VAL A 107 7.05 7.20 44.18
CA VAL A 107 6.37 6.60 45.37
C VAL A 107 6.21 7.66 46.44
N THR A 108 4.96 7.98 46.79
CA THR A 108 4.60 9.00 47.79
C THR A 108 4.16 8.42 49.13
N GLY A 109 3.74 7.16 49.16
CA GLY A 109 3.28 6.53 50.40
C GLY A 109 3.04 5.02 50.24
N LYS A 110 2.91 4.34 51.37
CA LYS A 110 2.65 2.91 51.51
C LYS A 110 1.64 2.66 52.61
N ASP A 111 0.76 1.67 52.42
CA ASP A 111 -0.21 1.20 53.42
C ASP A 111 0.14 -0.24 53.81
N ASP A 112 0.59 -0.44 55.03
CA ASP A 112 1.02 -1.75 55.55
C ASP A 112 -0.09 -2.76 55.70
N VAL A 113 -1.36 -2.30 55.82
CA VAL A 113 -2.52 -3.19 55.98
C VAL A 113 -2.96 -3.73 54.62
N THR A 114 -3.15 -2.84 53.66
CA THR A 114 -3.66 -3.20 52.34
C THR A 114 -2.57 -3.60 51.34
N LYS A 115 -1.29 -3.34 51.67
CA LYS A 115 -0.14 -3.50 50.79
C LYS A 115 -0.21 -2.64 49.52
N ILE A 116 -0.98 -1.55 49.60
CA ILE A 116 -1.07 -0.55 48.53
C ILE A 116 0.10 0.42 48.60
N VAL A 117 0.66 0.71 47.46
CA VAL A 117 1.68 1.74 47.24
C VAL A 117 1.08 2.88 46.43
N ASN A 118 1.23 4.11 46.94
CA ASN A 118 0.74 5.32 46.31
C ASN A 118 1.83 5.95 45.48
N PHE A 119 1.49 6.42 44.28
CA PHE A 119 2.38 7.06 43.34
C PHE A 119 1.84 8.42 42.91
N ASP A 120 2.74 9.38 42.75
CA ASP A 120 2.52 10.52 41.86
C ASP A 120 2.98 10.16 40.45
N CYS A 121 2.20 10.60 39.45
CA CYS A 121 2.45 10.37 38.06
C CYS A 121 2.50 11.71 37.32
N GLU A 122 3.55 11.94 36.53
CA GLU A 122 3.70 13.15 35.74
C GLU A 122 4.22 12.86 34.35
N ALA A 123 3.83 13.68 33.37
CA ALA A 123 4.41 13.69 32.05
C ALA A 123 4.66 15.11 31.59
N SER A 124 5.77 15.29 30.87
CA SER A 124 6.14 16.55 30.22
C SER A 124 6.68 16.27 28.80
N ASN A 125 6.61 17.28 27.94
CA ASN A 125 7.29 17.22 26.65
C ASN A 125 8.79 17.58 26.78
N GLY A 126 9.56 17.43 25.68
CA GLY A 126 10.99 17.72 25.65
C GLY A 126 11.37 19.19 25.98
N ALA A 127 10.41 20.12 25.94
CA ALA A 127 10.58 21.51 26.35
C ALA A 127 10.18 21.75 27.82
N GLY A 128 9.80 20.68 28.57
CA GLY A 128 9.39 20.79 29.98
C GLY A 128 7.93 21.21 30.17
N LEU A 129 7.12 21.33 29.12
CA LEU A 129 5.70 21.66 29.24
C LEU A 129 4.94 20.46 29.83
N PRO A 130 4.17 20.63 30.96
CA PRO A 130 3.43 19.54 31.57
C PRO A 130 2.31 19.04 30.64
N ILE A 131 2.22 17.73 30.47
CA ILE A 131 1.17 17.06 29.66
C ILE A 131 0.07 16.56 30.57
N PHE A 132 0.40 15.82 31.61
CA PHE A 132 -0.52 15.42 32.66
C PHE A 132 0.19 15.37 34.02
N SER A 133 -0.60 15.41 35.07
CA SER A 133 -0.22 15.08 36.45
C SER A 133 -1.35 14.31 37.14
N GLY A 134 -1.03 13.52 38.15
CA GLY A 134 -2.02 12.78 38.90
C GLY A 134 -1.44 11.76 39.85
N THR A 135 -2.30 10.86 40.32
CA THR A 135 -1.94 9.83 41.33
C THR A 135 -2.36 8.45 40.85
N ALA A 136 -1.65 7.44 41.36
CA ALA A 136 -2.01 6.03 41.15
C ALA A 136 -1.83 5.23 42.44
N GLN A 137 -2.64 4.17 42.57
CA GLN A 137 -2.56 3.22 43.67
C GLN A 137 -2.37 1.81 43.10
N LEU A 138 -1.35 1.13 43.60
CA LEU A 138 -1.03 -0.21 43.14
C LEU A 138 -0.89 -1.18 44.29
N LEU A 139 -1.53 -2.33 44.19
CA LEU A 139 -1.25 -3.46 45.05
C LEU A 139 0.11 -4.03 44.65
N ALA A 140 1.09 -3.97 45.55
CA ALA A 140 2.44 -4.44 45.29
C ALA A 140 2.55 -5.97 45.49
N PRO A 141 3.40 -6.67 44.76
CA PRO A 141 3.62 -8.09 44.97
C PRO A 141 4.29 -8.34 46.35
N GLN A 142 3.85 -9.39 47.01
CA GLN A 142 4.42 -9.80 48.29
C GLN A 142 5.56 -10.83 48.12
N VAL A 143 5.63 -11.44 46.95
CA VAL A 143 6.67 -12.41 46.57
C VAL A 143 7.38 -11.88 45.37
N LYS A 144 8.70 -12.02 45.37
CA LYS A 144 9.52 -11.59 44.25
C LYS A 144 9.27 -12.47 43.03
N LEU A 145 8.84 -11.83 41.93
CA LEU A 145 8.61 -12.48 40.64
C LEU A 145 9.71 -12.13 39.67
N ARG A 146 10.10 -13.15 38.89
CA ARG A 146 11.11 -12.98 37.84
C ARG A 146 10.54 -13.54 36.54
N TRP A 147 10.42 -12.65 35.56
CA TRP A 147 9.91 -13.02 34.24
C TRP A 147 11.00 -12.86 33.19
N SER A 148 11.06 -13.81 32.23
CA SER A 148 11.92 -13.64 31.06
C SER A 148 11.28 -12.64 30.10
N THR A 149 12.06 -11.69 29.63
CA THR A 149 11.62 -10.81 28.54
C THR A 149 11.61 -11.63 27.23
N LEU A 150 10.43 -12.03 26.81
CA LEU A 150 10.24 -12.50 25.46
C LEU A 150 10.23 -11.28 24.52
N PRO A 151 10.84 -11.37 23.33
CA PRO A 151 10.68 -10.31 22.34
C PRO A 151 9.18 -10.16 22.06
N VAL A 152 8.61 -9.01 22.42
CA VAL A 152 7.23 -8.67 22.04
C VAL A 152 7.19 -8.60 20.52
N PRO A 153 6.21 -9.23 19.84
CA PRO A 153 6.03 -9.05 18.41
C PRO A 153 5.96 -7.55 18.12
N GLN A 154 6.78 -7.08 17.17
CA GLN A 154 6.69 -5.70 16.74
C GLN A 154 5.30 -5.49 16.12
N LEU A 155 4.53 -4.56 16.67
CA LEU A 155 3.30 -4.09 16.05
C LEU A 155 3.74 -3.21 14.89
N ILE A 156 3.71 -3.74 13.68
CA ILE A 156 3.90 -2.94 12.47
C ILE A 156 2.51 -2.40 12.12
N VAL A 157 2.27 -1.12 12.42
CA VAL A 157 1.10 -0.41 11.90
C VAL A 157 1.39 -0.15 10.43
N ASN A 158 0.91 -1.04 9.61
CA ASN A 158 1.02 -0.89 8.17
C ASN A 158 -0.26 -0.20 7.69
N ASP A 159 -0.15 1.03 7.19
CA ASP A 159 -1.20 1.61 6.36
C ASP A 159 -1.14 0.91 5.00
N PRO A 160 -2.02 -0.08 4.74
CA PRO A 160 -1.99 -0.84 3.50
C PRO A 160 -2.33 0.02 2.28
N TYR A 161 -2.72 1.29 2.50
CA TYR A 161 -3.19 2.21 1.47
C TYR A 161 -2.19 3.33 1.15
N ARG A 162 -1.14 3.50 1.94
CA ARG A 162 -0.19 4.61 1.87
C ARG A 162 0.42 4.81 0.47
N ARG A 163 0.86 3.72 -0.16
CA ARG A 163 1.51 3.79 -1.48
C ARG A 163 0.50 4.07 -2.58
N HIS A 164 -0.72 3.54 -2.47
CA HIS A 164 -1.81 3.84 -3.39
C HIS A 164 -2.26 5.30 -3.26
N HIS A 165 -2.40 5.82 -2.04
CA HIS A 165 -2.65 7.25 -1.81
C HIS A 165 -1.53 8.12 -2.39
N GLY A 166 -0.26 7.73 -2.21
CA GLY A 166 0.88 8.41 -2.83
C GLY A 166 0.84 8.39 -4.37
N LEU A 167 0.41 7.28 -4.96
CA LEU A 167 0.24 7.16 -6.42
C LEU A 167 -0.88 8.10 -6.93
N ILE A 168 -2.01 8.12 -6.24
CA ILE A 168 -3.16 9.00 -6.56
C ILE A 168 -2.74 10.46 -6.41
N ALA A 169 -2.10 10.84 -5.31
CA ALA A 169 -1.63 12.21 -5.06
C ALA A 169 -0.64 12.69 -6.16
N ARG A 170 0.27 11.83 -6.63
CA ARG A 170 1.16 12.13 -7.75
C ARG A 170 0.39 12.33 -9.05
N ALA A 171 -0.64 11.55 -9.30
CA ALA A 171 -1.46 11.67 -10.51
C ALA A 171 -2.31 12.95 -10.49
N THR A 172 -2.91 13.30 -9.35
CA THR A 172 -3.72 14.52 -9.19
C THR A 172 -2.90 15.81 -9.28
N SER A 173 -1.57 15.74 -9.06
CA SER A 173 -0.69 16.88 -9.30
C SER A 173 -0.42 17.17 -10.79
N LYS A 174 -0.84 16.28 -11.70
CA LYS A 174 -0.74 16.44 -13.15
C LYS A 174 -2.06 16.90 -13.75
N PRO A 175 -2.06 17.49 -14.96
CA PRO A 175 -3.29 17.80 -15.66
C PRO A 175 -4.16 16.56 -15.87
N ALA A 176 -5.47 16.68 -15.68
CA ALA A 176 -6.42 15.59 -15.89
C ALA A 176 -6.36 15.05 -17.32
N VAL A 177 -6.38 13.73 -17.46
CA VAL A 177 -6.22 13.03 -18.74
C VAL A 177 -7.58 12.75 -19.38
N LYS A 178 -7.79 13.15 -20.63
CA LYS A 178 -9.02 12.81 -21.36
C LYS A 178 -9.09 11.32 -21.62
N THR A 179 -10.12 10.66 -21.06
CA THR A 179 -10.21 9.20 -20.94
C THR A 179 -11.51 8.68 -21.48
N ALA A 180 -11.48 7.71 -22.39
CA ALA A 180 -12.68 7.00 -22.80
C ALA A 180 -13.02 5.90 -21.81
N ILE A 181 -14.20 6.02 -21.18
CA ILE A 181 -14.78 4.99 -20.30
C ILE A 181 -15.63 4.08 -21.16
N VAL A 182 -15.18 2.84 -21.35
CA VAL A 182 -15.76 1.92 -22.32
C VAL A 182 -16.91 1.13 -21.70
N TRP A 183 -18.13 1.40 -22.14
CA TRP A 183 -19.34 0.74 -21.67
C TRP A 183 -19.56 0.89 -20.15
N PRO A 184 -19.67 2.11 -19.60
CA PRO A 184 -19.93 2.33 -18.17
C PRO A 184 -21.41 2.14 -17.84
N CYS A 185 -21.94 0.94 -18.16
CA CYS A 185 -23.37 0.62 -18.04
C CYS A 185 -23.67 -0.24 -16.79
N ASP A 186 -22.98 0.02 -15.68
CA ASP A 186 -23.32 -0.42 -14.34
C ASP A 186 -22.94 0.65 -13.30
N GLU A 187 -23.47 0.53 -12.09
CA GLU A 187 -23.29 1.50 -11.00
C GLU A 187 -21.81 1.68 -10.63
N VAL A 188 -21.05 0.59 -10.62
CA VAL A 188 -19.65 0.56 -10.19
C VAL A 188 -18.74 1.27 -11.19
N SER A 189 -18.92 1.02 -12.48
CA SER A 189 -18.06 1.61 -13.50
C SER A 189 -18.40 3.08 -13.76
N LEU A 190 -19.69 3.45 -13.73
CA LEU A 190 -20.09 4.85 -13.88
C LEU A 190 -19.70 5.66 -12.64
N GLY A 191 -20.02 5.16 -11.43
CA GLY A 191 -19.67 5.83 -10.18
C GLY A 191 -18.16 6.05 -10.05
N GLY A 192 -17.34 5.04 -10.35
CA GLY A 192 -15.88 5.15 -10.35
C GLY A 192 -15.34 6.17 -11.36
N ALA A 193 -15.94 6.26 -12.56
CA ALA A 193 -15.52 7.25 -13.54
C ALA A 193 -15.86 8.69 -13.09
N ILE A 194 -17.04 8.89 -12.50
CA ILE A 194 -17.44 10.20 -11.97
C ILE A 194 -16.61 10.60 -10.76
N GLN A 195 -16.26 9.63 -9.89
CA GLN A 195 -15.36 9.90 -8.77
C GLN A 195 -13.97 10.32 -9.27
N ALA A 196 -13.38 9.61 -10.23
CA ALA A 196 -12.10 9.97 -10.85
C ALA A 196 -12.13 11.36 -11.52
N PHE A 197 -13.27 11.78 -12.04
CA PHE A 197 -13.48 13.14 -12.56
C PHE A 197 -13.52 14.19 -11.44
N LYS A 198 -14.27 13.96 -10.37
CA LYS A 198 -14.33 14.84 -9.20
C LYS A 198 -12.96 15.02 -8.56
N ASP A 199 -12.17 13.94 -8.50
CA ASP A 199 -10.79 13.95 -7.98
C ASP A 199 -9.77 14.51 -8.98
N LYS A 200 -10.24 15.05 -10.12
CA LYS A 200 -9.40 15.69 -11.15
C LYS A 200 -8.32 14.78 -11.75
N LEU A 201 -8.53 13.48 -11.72
CA LEU A 201 -7.64 12.52 -12.38
C LEU A 201 -7.89 12.47 -13.89
N ILE A 202 -9.15 12.50 -14.30
CA ILE A 202 -9.55 12.33 -15.70
C ILE A 202 -10.60 13.37 -16.14
N ILE A 203 -10.69 13.53 -17.46
CA ILE A 203 -11.82 14.14 -18.14
C ILE A 203 -12.53 13.00 -18.89
N PRO A 204 -13.65 12.47 -18.39
CA PRO A 204 -14.25 11.28 -18.96
C PRO A 204 -14.99 11.57 -20.26
N VAL A 205 -14.89 10.63 -21.21
CA VAL A 205 -15.77 10.48 -22.35
C VAL A 205 -16.47 9.15 -22.17
N LEU A 206 -17.76 9.18 -21.84
CA LEU A 206 -18.57 7.97 -21.59
C LEU A 206 -18.96 7.36 -22.94
N VAL A 207 -18.47 6.16 -23.24
CA VAL A 207 -18.73 5.47 -24.52
C VAL A 207 -19.67 4.30 -24.24
N GLY A 208 -20.97 4.46 -24.54
CA GLY A 208 -21.97 3.42 -24.22
C GLY A 208 -23.40 3.88 -24.49
N SER A 209 -24.36 3.09 -24.01
CA SER A 209 -25.77 3.41 -24.17
C SER A 209 -26.17 4.62 -23.32
N GLU A 210 -26.50 5.73 -23.99
CA GLU A 210 -26.93 6.97 -23.33
C GLU A 210 -28.10 6.75 -22.39
N ALA A 211 -29.09 5.95 -22.82
CA ALA A 211 -30.25 5.63 -21.98
C ALA A 211 -29.90 4.87 -20.72
N LYS A 212 -28.95 3.88 -20.79
CA LYS A 212 -28.50 3.13 -19.60
C LYS A 212 -27.65 4.02 -18.68
N ILE A 213 -26.74 4.80 -19.24
CA ILE A 213 -25.90 5.74 -18.49
C ILE A 213 -26.79 6.75 -17.77
N GLY A 214 -27.78 7.34 -18.44
CA GLY A 214 -28.72 8.29 -17.85
C GLY A 214 -29.53 7.69 -16.71
N SER A 215 -30.09 6.49 -16.89
CA SER A 215 -30.86 5.79 -15.85
C SER A 215 -30.01 5.47 -14.61
N ILE A 216 -28.74 5.05 -14.79
CA ILE A 216 -27.84 4.76 -13.67
C ILE A 216 -27.42 6.06 -12.97
N ALA A 217 -27.15 7.12 -13.73
CA ALA A 217 -26.81 8.42 -13.16
C ALA A 217 -27.95 9.00 -12.31
N GLU A 218 -29.20 8.87 -12.77
CA GLU A 218 -30.39 9.27 -12.02
C GLU A 218 -30.53 8.46 -10.71
N ALA A 219 -30.39 7.13 -10.79
CA ALA A 219 -30.47 6.25 -9.63
C ALA A 219 -29.40 6.55 -8.57
N LEU A 220 -28.19 6.91 -8.99
CA LEU A 220 -27.07 7.24 -8.12
C LEU A 220 -26.95 8.75 -7.80
N GLN A 221 -27.87 9.57 -8.29
CA GLN A 221 -27.83 11.04 -8.14
C GLN A 221 -26.50 11.64 -8.62
N LEU A 222 -25.95 11.13 -9.72
CA LEU A 222 -24.71 11.61 -10.31
C LEU A 222 -24.99 12.77 -11.29
N ASP A 223 -24.20 13.82 -11.19
CA ASP A 223 -24.22 14.92 -12.14
C ASP A 223 -23.36 14.58 -13.36
N LEU A 224 -23.95 14.62 -14.54
CA LEU A 224 -23.29 14.39 -15.83
C LEU A 224 -23.12 15.70 -16.63
N GLU A 225 -23.39 16.88 -16.04
CA GLU A 225 -23.23 18.16 -16.74
C GLU A 225 -21.78 18.35 -17.21
N GLY A 226 -21.63 18.71 -18.49
CA GLY A 226 -20.33 18.92 -19.12
C GLY A 226 -19.56 17.64 -19.47
N ILE A 227 -20.10 16.44 -19.19
CA ILE A 227 -19.47 15.18 -19.55
C ILE A 227 -19.92 14.73 -20.94
N GLN A 228 -18.96 14.47 -21.83
CA GLN A 228 -19.23 14.02 -23.18
C GLN A 228 -19.71 12.55 -23.17
N ILE A 229 -20.84 12.28 -23.82
CA ILE A 229 -21.33 10.92 -24.08
C ILE A 229 -21.20 10.62 -25.56
N ALA A 230 -20.52 9.52 -25.89
CA ALA A 230 -20.46 8.93 -27.23
C ALA A 230 -21.39 7.72 -27.27
N SER A 231 -22.63 7.92 -27.73
CA SER A 231 -23.67 6.89 -27.69
C SER A 231 -23.37 5.71 -28.60
N THR A 232 -23.59 4.49 -28.08
CA THR A 232 -23.43 3.22 -28.79
C THR A 232 -24.47 2.21 -28.28
N ASP A 233 -24.83 1.24 -29.12
CA ASP A 233 -25.95 0.31 -28.84
C ASP A 233 -25.53 -0.89 -27.99
N ASP A 234 -24.27 -1.33 -28.10
CA ASP A 234 -23.70 -2.50 -27.41
C ASP A 234 -22.25 -2.31 -26.98
N SER A 235 -21.73 -3.23 -26.14
CA SER A 235 -20.39 -3.17 -25.56
C SER A 235 -19.27 -3.28 -26.60
N ARG A 236 -19.49 -4.06 -27.66
CA ARG A 236 -18.50 -4.25 -28.74
C ARG A 236 -18.33 -2.99 -29.58
N THR A 237 -19.46 -2.35 -29.97
CA THR A 237 -19.45 -1.05 -30.64
C THR A 237 -18.84 0.04 -29.77
N ALA A 238 -19.08 -0.01 -28.45
CA ALA A 238 -18.44 0.90 -27.51
C ALA A 238 -16.91 0.73 -27.48
N ALA A 239 -16.42 -0.50 -27.46
CA ALA A 239 -14.99 -0.79 -27.55
C ALA A 239 -14.35 -0.27 -28.84
N ILE A 240 -14.99 -0.51 -29.99
CA ILE A 240 -14.53 0.00 -31.29
C ILE A 240 -14.49 1.53 -31.27
N ARG A 241 -15.57 2.18 -30.82
CA ARG A 241 -15.64 3.64 -30.77
C ARG A 241 -14.60 4.25 -29.85
N ALA A 242 -14.37 3.68 -28.68
CA ALA A 242 -13.36 4.14 -27.74
C ALA A 242 -11.93 4.04 -28.32
N VAL A 243 -11.62 2.93 -29.00
CA VAL A 243 -10.35 2.74 -29.70
C VAL A 243 -10.17 3.72 -30.85
N GLU A 244 -11.25 4.05 -31.59
CA GLU A 244 -11.22 5.10 -32.62
C GLU A 244 -10.88 6.48 -32.05
N LEU A 245 -11.50 6.84 -30.90
CA LEU A 245 -11.21 8.11 -30.22
C LEU A 245 -9.73 8.18 -29.80
N ALA A 246 -9.20 7.09 -29.25
CA ALA A 246 -7.80 7.00 -28.87
C ALA A 246 -6.86 7.08 -30.09
N ARG A 247 -7.20 6.39 -31.19
CA ARG A 247 -6.42 6.44 -32.44
C ARG A 247 -6.36 7.82 -33.05
N LYS A 248 -7.44 8.60 -32.95
CA LYS A 248 -7.51 9.99 -33.40
C LYS A 248 -6.84 10.99 -32.46
N GLY A 249 -6.37 10.54 -31.28
CA GLY A 249 -5.80 11.39 -30.24
C GLY A 249 -6.83 12.22 -29.48
N GLU A 250 -8.12 11.94 -29.67
CA GLU A 250 -9.22 12.61 -28.95
C GLU A 250 -9.25 12.23 -27.47
N VAL A 251 -8.72 11.03 -27.10
CA VAL A 251 -8.49 10.58 -25.74
C VAL A 251 -7.10 9.99 -25.60
N GLN A 252 -6.49 10.11 -24.43
CA GLN A 252 -5.12 9.67 -24.14
C GLN A 252 -5.06 8.42 -23.26
N MET A 253 -6.21 7.91 -22.84
CA MET A 253 -6.33 6.70 -22.02
C MET A 253 -7.65 6.01 -22.29
N LEU A 254 -7.67 4.67 -22.16
CA LEU A 254 -8.88 3.87 -22.14
C LEU A 254 -9.08 3.30 -20.75
N MET A 255 -10.33 3.27 -20.26
CA MET A 255 -10.69 2.64 -19.01
C MET A 255 -11.88 1.71 -19.24
N LYS A 256 -11.72 0.45 -18.82
CA LYS A 256 -12.76 -0.58 -18.96
C LYS A 256 -13.93 -0.32 -18.01
N GLY A 257 -15.13 -0.30 -18.52
CA GLY A 257 -16.37 -0.31 -17.74
C GLY A 257 -16.91 -1.73 -17.50
N SER A 258 -18.20 -1.94 -17.76
CA SER A 258 -18.90 -3.19 -17.45
C SER A 258 -18.81 -4.30 -18.51
N LEU A 259 -18.07 -4.08 -19.60
CA LEU A 259 -17.85 -5.11 -20.63
C LEU A 259 -16.80 -6.15 -20.20
N HIS A 260 -16.73 -7.28 -20.91
CA HIS A 260 -15.69 -8.29 -20.70
C HIS A 260 -14.32 -7.80 -21.17
N THR A 261 -13.24 -8.25 -20.47
CA THR A 261 -11.87 -7.81 -20.78
C THR A 261 -11.44 -8.23 -22.19
N ASP A 262 -11.80 -9.43 -22.61
CA ASP A 262 -11.53 -9.98 -23.95
C ASP A 262 -12.22 -9.19 -25.07
N GLU A 263 -13.43 -8.65 -24.85
CA GLU A 263 -14.10 -7.77 -25.81
C GLU A 263 -13.28 -6.49 -26.07
N LEU A 264 -12.87 -5.80 -25.01
CA LEU A 264 -12.06 -4.59 -25.16
C LEU A 264 -10.67 -4.90 -25.73
N MET A 265 -9.99 -5.87 -25.14
CA MET A 265 -8.63 -6.21 -25.55
C MET A 265 -8.58 -6.77 -26.98
N GLY A 266 -9.59 -7.53 -27.40
CA GLY A 266 -9.71 -8.00 -28.78
C GLY A 266 -9.70 -6.86 -29.80
N VAL A 267 -10.37 -5.74 -29.51
CA VAL A 267 -10.32 -4.53 -30.36
C VAL A 267 -8.98 -3.80 -30.25
N VAL A 268 -8.45 -3.65 -29.04
CA VAL A 268 -7.17 -2.96 -28.79
C VAL A 268 -6.00 -3.65 -29.51
N VAL A 269 -5.94 -5.00 -29.46
CA VAL A 269 -4.84 -5.77 -30.10
C VAL A 269 -5.09 -6.07 -31.58
N SER A 270 -6.27 -5.75 -32.13
CA SER A 270 -6.55 -5.98 -33.55
C SER A 270 -5.64 -5.14 -34.45
N ARG A 271 -5.35 -5.65 -35.64
CA ARG A 271 -4.59 -4.87 -36.64
C ARG A 271 -5.37 -3.65 -37.12
N GLU A 272 -6.68 -3.78 -37.23
CA GLU A 272 -7.62 -2.73 -37.69
C GLU A 272 -7.79 -1.63 -36.65
N GLY A 273 -7.75 -1.97 -35.34
CA GLY A 273 -7.87 -1.01 -34.23
C GLY A 273 -6.76 0.02 -34.20
N GLY A 274 -5.58 -0.32 -34.72
CA GLY A 274 -4.46 0.63 -34.87
C GLY A 274 -3.82 1.09 -33.55
N MET A 275 -4.05 0.36 -32.43
CA MET A 275 -3.47 0.65 -31.11
C MET A 275 -2.13 -0.04 -30.89
N ARG A 276 -1.72 -0.93 -31.76
CA ARG A 276 -0.42 -1.61 -31.69
C ARG A 276 0.73 -0.63 -31.88
N THR A 277 1.80 -0.88 -31.17
CA THR A 277 3.13 -0.28 -31.38
C THR A 277 4.05 -1.30 -32.05
N GLY A 278 5.35 -1.07 -32.05
CA GLY A 278 6.34 -2.06 -32.48
C GLY A 278 6.53 -3.23 -31.49
N ARG A 279 5.90 -3.18 -30.30
CA ARG A 279 6.01 -4.21 -29.25
C ARG A 279 4.68 -4.89 -29.01
N ARG A 280 4.74 -6.10 -28.44
CA ARG A 280 3.57 -6.80 -27.88
C ARG A 280 2.96 -6.02 -26.72
N ILE A 281 1.64 -6.06 -26.61
CA ILE A 281 0.91 -5.48 -25.48
C ILE A 281 1.04 -6.43 -24.28
N SER A 282 1.26 -5.89 -23.10
CA SER A 282 1.41 -6.63 -21.86
C SER A 282 0.71 -5.92 -20.69
N HIS A 283 0.58 -6.58 -19.58
CA HIS A 283 -0.05 -6.04 -18.38
C HIS A 283 0.92 -5.98 -17.22
N VAL A 284 0.84 -4.94 -16.42
CA VAL A 284 1.61 -4.79 -15.17
C VAL A 284 0.66 -4.50 -14.02
N PHE A 285 0.80 -5.27 -12.94
CA PHE A 285 0.23 -4.96 -11.65
C PHE A 285 1.24 -4.22 -10.78
N ALA A 286 0.83 -3.14 -10.14
CA ALA A 286 1.53 -2.48 -9.05
C ALA A 286 0.85 -2.87 -7.73
N LEU A 287 1.56 -3.59 -6.88
CA LEU A 287 1.04 -4.19 -5.66
C LEU A 287 1.61 -3.49 -4.43
N ASP A 288 0.73 -3.07 -3.53
CA ASP A 288 1.11 -2.67 -2.19
C ASP A 288 0.94 -3.85 -1.25
N VAL A 289 2.00 -4.64 -1.10
CA VAL A 289 2.01 -5.83 -0.24
C VAL A 289 2.43 -5.40 1.17
N PRO A 290 1.59 -5.60 2.21
CA PRO A 290 1.86 -5.15 3.57
C PRO A 290 3.20 -5.61 4.15
N SER A 291 3.62 -6.83 3.84
CA SER A 291 4.87 -7.41 4.31
C SER A 291 6.10 -7.04 3.46
N TYR A 292 5.94 -6.24 2.38
CA TYR A 292 7.02 -5.84 1.50
C TYR A 292 7.27 -4.35 1.56
N HIS A 293 8.54 -3.94 1.69
CA HIS A 293 8.92 -2.56 2.03
C HIS A 293 8.75 -1.52 0.91
N LYS A 294 8.49 -1.93 -0.32
CA LYS A 294 8.26 -1.06 -1.49
C LYS A 294 7.13 -1.60 -2.37
N THR A 295 6.66 -0.81 -3.35
CA THR A 295 5.70 -1.30 -4.34
C THR A 295 6.32 -2.45 -5.12
N LEU A 296 5.62 -3.58 -5.19
CA LEU A 296 6.04 -4.75 -5.94
C LEU A 296 5.27 -4.81 -7.25
N PHE A 297 5.99 -4.81 -8.37
CA PHE A 297 5.37 -4.95 -9.67
C PHE A 297 5.36 -6.42 -10.12
N VAL A 298 4.32 -6.84 -10.85
CA VAL A 298 4.20 -8.19 -11.42
C VAL A 298 3.77 -8.10 -12.88
N THR A 299 4.47 -8.80 -13.78
CA THR A 299 4.19 -8.85 -15.23
C THR A 299 4.51 -10.23 -15.81
N ASP A 300 3.83 -10.75 -16.82
CA ASP A 300 2.51 -10.46 -17.33
C ASP A 300 1.54 -11.46 -16.71
N ALA A 301 0.51 -10.96 -16.04
CA ALA A 301 -0.42 -11.80 -15.30
C ALA A 301 -1.86 -11.71 -15.85
N ALA A 302 -2.06 -11.11 -17.04
CA ALA A 302 -3.40 -10.85 -17.54
C ALA A 302 -3.58 -10.90 -19.07
N VAL A 303 -2.53 -10.82 -19.89
CA VAL A 303 -2.65 -10.68 -21.34
C VAL A 303 -2.01 -11.84 -22.12
N ASN A 304 -0.74 -12.14 -21.87
CA ASN A 304 -0.01 -13.14 -22.65
C ASN A 304 -0.05 -14.51 -21.98
N ILE A 305 -0.83 -15.45 -22.55
CA ILE A 305 -1.11 -16.77 -21.94
C ILE A 305 0.17 -17.57 -21.76
N GLN A 306 0.88 -17.84 -22.86
CA GLN A 306 2.11 -18.62 -22.89
C GLN A 306 3.13 -17.87 -23.75
N PRO A 307 3.79 -16.82 -23.20
CA PRO A 307 4.72 -16.01 -23.98
C PRO A 307 5.98 -16.81 -24.32
N ASP A 308 6.38 -16.77 -25.60
CA ASP A 308 7.69 -17.22 -26.04
C ASP A 308 8.78 -16.19 -25.66
N LEU A 309 10.04 -16.52 -25.93
CA LEU A 309 11.16 -15.64 -25.57
C LEU A 309 11.06 -14.26 -26.23
N GLU A 310 10.64 -14.18 -27.49
CA GLU A 310 10.47 -12.91 -28.21
C GLU A 310 9.38 -12.04 -27.55
N THR A 311 8.26 -12.63 -27.20
CA THR A 311 7.19 -11.95 -26.47
C THR A 311 7.65 -11.49 -25.08
N LYS A 312 8.47 -12.31 -24.39
CA LYS A 312 9.02 -11.97 -23.05
C LYS A 312 9.97 -10.78 -23.10
N ILE A 313 10.72 -10.57 -24.19
CA ILE A 313 11.53 -9.36 -24.39
C ILE A 313 10.65 -8.11 -24.36
N ASP A 314 9.55 -8.14 -25.12
CA ASP A 314 8.62 -7.01 -25.19
C ASP A 314 7.92 -6.75 -23.86
N ILE A 315 7.46 -7.81 -23.17
CA ILE A 315 6.85 -7.71 -21.83
C ILE A 315 7.81 -7.05 -20.85
N LEU A 316 9.06 -7.52 -20.81
CA LEU A 316 10.07 -7.02 -19.89
C LEU A 316 10.40 -5.55 -20.19
N GLN A 317 10.64 -5.20 -21.44
CA GLN A 317 10.98 -3.82 -21.81
C GLN A 317 9.80 -2.86 -21.57
N ASN A 318 8.56 -3.27 -21.83
CA ASN A 318 7.37 -2.46 -21.51
C ASN A 318 7.29 -2.15 -20.03
N ALA A 319 7.53 -3.14 -19.17
CA ALA A 319 7.50 -2.97 -17.72
C ALA A 319 8.64 -2.04 -17.24
N ILE A 320 9.84 -2.19 -17.77
CA ILE A 320 10.98 -1.32 -17.48
C ILE A 320 10.69 0.13 -17.86
N ASP A 321 10.19 0.36 -19.08
CA ASP A 321 9.86 1.71 -19.58
C ASP A 321 8.74 2.35 -18.72
N MET A 322 7.77 1.56 -18.29
CA MET A 322 6.74 2.00 -17.33
C MET A 322 7.36 2.42 -16.00
N MET A 323 8.26 1.62 -15.44
CA MET A 323 8.91 1.93 -14.14
C MET A 323 9.75 3.21 -14.23
N HIS A 324 10.42 3.47 -15.36
CA HIS A 324 11.11 4.74 -15.61
C HIS A 324 10.14 5.91 -15.64
N THR A 325 8.96 5.75 -16.26
CA THR A 325 7.91 6.78 -16.26
C THR A 325 7.40 7.06 -14.84
N LEU A 326 7.45 6.05 -13.97
CA LEU A 326 7.14 6.18 -12.53
C LEU A 326 8.34 6.67 -11.69
N GLU A 327 9.43 7.13 -12.34
CA GLU A 327 10.64 7.68 -11.71
C GLU A 327 11.47 6.66 -10.92
N ILE A 328 11.33 5.37 -11.23
CA ILE A 328 12.20 4.31 -10.71
C ILE A 328 13.40 4.20 -11.65
N ALA A 329 14.50 4.85 -11.32
CA ALA A 329 15.62 5.04 -12.23
C ALA A 329 16.39 3.76 -12.58
N ASN A 330 16.56 2.84 -11.62
CA ASN A 330 17.30 1.59 -11.78
C ASN A 330 16.48 0.41 -11.24
N PRO A 331 15.39 0.01 -11.90
CA PRO A 331 14.53 -1.06 -11.42
C PRO A 331 15.27 -2.39 -11.37
N LYS A 332 15.10 -3.11 -10.26
CA LYS A 332 15.59 -4.47 -10.08
C LYS A 332 14.51 -5.46 -10.50
N VAL A 333 14.82 -6.31 -11.46
CA VAL A 333 13.87 -7.26 -12.05
C VAL A 333 14.29 -8.69 -11.76
N ALA A 334 13.45 -9.43 -11.08
CA ALA A 334 13.59 -10.86 -10.86
C ALA A 334 12.79 -11.64 -11.91
N ILE A 335 13.46 -12.43 -12.73
CA ILE A 335 12.79 -13.34 -13.67
C ILE A 335 12.53 -14.66 -12.96
N LEU A 336 11.25 -14.90 -12.68
CA LEU A 336 10.83 -16.04 -11.86
C LEU A 336 10.80 -17.36 -12.63
N SER A 337 11.19 -18.39 -11.94
CA SER A 337 11.01 -19.79 -12.33
C SER A 337 10.77 -20.66 -11.09
N ALA A 338 10.59 -21.96 -11.27
CA ALA A 338 10.42 -22.90 -10.17
C ALA A 338 11.71 -23.09 -9.34
N VAL A 339 12.87 -22.87 -9.97
CA VAL A 339 14.20 -23.07 -9.37
C VAL A 339 15.15 -21.95 -9.85
N GLU A 340 16.22 -21.75 -9.07
CA GLU A 340 17.26 -20.75 -9.35
C GLU A 340 18.40 -21.24 -10.23
N SER A 341 18.40 -22.51 -10.64
CA SER A 341 19.41 -23.08 -11.53
C SER A 341 18.86 -23.29 -12.94
N VAL A 342 19.70 -23.08 -13.95
CA VAL A 342 19.33 -23.34 -15.33
C VAL A 342 19.16 -24.83 -15.56
N ASN A 343 17.93 -25.27 -15.85
CA ASN A 343 17.57 -26.66 -16.06
C ASN A 343 16.82 -26.82 -17.39
N PRO A 344 17.38 -27.58 -18.37
CA PRO A 344 16.74 -27.79 -19.67
C PRO A 344 15.34 -28.43 -19.59
N ALA A 345 15.02 -29.16 -18.52
CA ALA A 345 13.70 -29.72 -18.31
C ALA A 345 12.64 -28.69 -17.87
N ILE A 346 13.07 -27.48 -17.49
CA ILE A 346 12.18 -26.39 -17.05
C ILE A 346 12.43 -25.20 -18.01
N PRO A 347 11.64 -25.05 -19.09
CA PRO A 347 11.87 -24.05 -20.14
C PRO A 347 11.98 -22.60 -19.63
N SER A 348 11.23 -22.24 -18.57
CA SER A 348 11.29 -20.90 -17.98
C SER A 348 12.67 -20.53 -17.42
N THR A 349 13.50 -21.52 -17.03
CA THR A 349 14.89 -21.26 -16.61
C THR A 349 15.80 -20.90 -17.78
N LEU A 350 15.54 -21.47 -18.96
CA LEU A 350 16.27 -21.15 -20.19
C LEU A 350 15.92 -19.75 -20.67
N ASP A 351 14.65 -19.41 -20.67
CA ASP A 351 14.18 -18.07 -21.03
C ASP A 351 14.77 -17.00 -20.10
N ALA A 352 14.76 -17.27 -18.79
CA ALA A 352 15.34 -16.36 -17.80
C ALA A 352 16.83 -16.11 -18.06
N ALA A 353 17.61 -17.16 -18.28
CA ALA A 353 19.03 -17.05 -18.59
C ALA A 353 19.27 -16.29 -19.91
N ALA A 354 18.43 -16.53 -20.94
CA ALA A 354 18.50 -15.81 -22.20
C ALA A 354 18.21 -14.31 -22.05
N LEU A 355 17.14 -13.95 -21.29
CA LEU A 355 16.76 -12.57 -21.01
C LEU A 355 17.87 -11.83 -20.24
N CYS A 356 18.46 -12.44 -19.21
CA CYS A 356 19.61 -11.87 -18.50
C CYS A 356 20.78 -11.61 -19.46
N LYS A 357 21.09 -12.56 -20.35
CA LYS A 357 22.15 -12.37 -21.35
C LYS A 357 21.81 -11.26 -22.36
N MET A 358 20.53 -11.08 -22.73
CA MET A 358 20.10 -9.98 -23.59
C MET A 358 20.26 -8.61 -22.91
N VAL A 359 20.06 -8.53 -21.59
CA VAL A 359 20.37 -7.33 -20.82
C VAL A 359 21.88 -7.04 -20.83
N ASP A 360 22.73 -8.03 -20.57
CA ASP A 360 24.19 -7.90 -20.67
C ASP A 360 24.67 -7.37 -22.02
N ARG A 361 23.93 -7.69 -23.10
CA ARG A 361 24.25 -7.30 -24.50
C ARG A 361 23.56 -6.01 -24.93
N GLY A 362 22.77 -5.37 -24.05
CA GLY A 362 22.05 -4.15 -24.37
C GLY A 362 20.88 -4.32 -25.33
N GLN A 363 20.37 -5.56 -25.50
CA GLN A 363 19.14 -5.82 -26.28
C GLN A 363 17.89 -5.45 -25.47
N ILE A 364 18.00 -5.53 -24.14
CA ILE A 364 17.04 -5.03 -23.16
C ILE A 364 17.81 -4.04 -22.28
N THR A 365 17.25 -2.85 -22.02
CA THR A 365 17.97 -1.76 -21.37
C THR A 365 17.17 -1.12 -20.25
N GLY A 366 17.86 -0.46 -19.32
CA GLY A 366 17.24 0.39 -18.30
C GLY A 366 16.89 -0.31 -17.00
N ALA A 367 17.40 -1.53 -16.75
CA ALA A 367 17.14 -2.26 -15.51
C ALA A 367 18.32 -3.12 -15.09
N ILE A 368 18.34 -3.51 -13.82
CA ILE A 368 19.19 -4.57 -13.28
C ILE A 368 18.34 -5.83 -13.26
N VAL A 369 18.70 -6.83 -14.07
CA VAL A 369 17.87 -8.04 -14.27
C VAL A 369 18.67 -9.27 -13.86
N ASP A 370 18.04 -10.17 -13.12
CA ASP A 370 18.62 -11.47 -12.79
C ASP A 370 17.56 -12.58 -12.77
N GLY A 371 18.01 -13.79 -13.07
CA GLY A 371 17.19 -15.00 -13.14
C GLY A 371 17.92 -16.16 -13.83
N PRO A 372 17.41 -17.40 -13.70
CA PRO A 372 16.16 -17.72 -13.00
C PRO A 372 16.26 -17.56 -11.48
N LEU A 373 15.19 -17.12 -10.85
CA LEU A 373 15.04 -17.05 -9.41
C LEU A 373 13.75 -17.78 -8.99
N ALA A 374 13.82 -18.58 -7.94
CA ALA A 374 12.62 -19.08 -7.28
C ALA A 374 12.01 -17.99 -6.43
N PHE A 375 10.70 -18.03 -6.17
CA PHE A 375 10.00 -16.93 -5.50
C PHE A 375 10.58 -16.61 -4.11
N ASP A 376 10.94 -17.63 -3.32
CA ASP A 376 11.52 -17.46 -1.99
C ASP A 376 12.81 -16.64 -2.01
N ASN A 377 13.75 -17.00 -2.90
CA ASN A 377 15.02 -16.30 -3.00
C ASN A 377 14.92 -14.96 -3.78
N ALA A 378 13.90 -14.80 -4.61
CA ALA A 378 13.62 -13.52 -5.24
C ALA A 378 13.19 -12.47 -4.21
N ILE A 379 12.33 -12.83 -3.22
CA ILE A 379 11.71 -11.90 -2.28
C ILE A 379 12.46 -11.81 -0.95
N SER A 380 13.13 -12.89 -0.51
CA SER A 380 13.79 -12.96 0.79
C SER A 380 15.30 -12.94 0.66
N SER A 381 15.93 -11.90 1.22
CA SER A 381 17.39 -11.80 1.30
C SER A 381 18.01 -12.93 2.15
N ASP A 382 17.29 -13.41 3.18
CA ASP A 382 17.72 -14.55 3.98
C ASP A 382 17.70 -15.85 3.19
N ALA A 383 16.65 -16.10 2.42
CA ALA A 383 16.58 -17.28 1.54
C ALA A 383 17.70 -17.25 0.49
N ALA A 384 17.93 -16.10 -0.14
CA ALA A 384 19.03 -15.90 -1.10
C ALA A 384 20.39 -16.18 -0.45
N ARG A 385 20.62 -15.68 0.77
CA ARG A 385 21.85 -15.88 1.52
C ARG A 385 22.08 -17.36 1.90
N ILE A 386 21.03 -18.04 2.39
CA ILE A 386 21.10 -19.47 2.76
C ILE A 386 21.45 -20.31 1.53
N LYS A 387 20.82 -20.04 0.38
CA LYS A 387 21.09 -20.70 -0.89
C LYS A 387 22.38 -20.23 -1.58
N LYS A 388 23.10 -19.27 -0.97
CA LYS A 388 24.36 -18.68 -1.49
C LYS A 388 24.24 -18.08 -2.89
N ILE A 389 23.09 -17.50 -3.20
CA ILE A 389 22.82 -16.85 -4.48
C ILE A 389 23.57 -15.51 -4.52
N LYS A 390 24.39 -15.32 -5.54
CA LYS A 390 25.09 -14.05 -5.83
C LYS A 390 24.30 -13.29 -6.87
N SER A 391 23.47 -12.36 -6.44
CA SER A 391 22.60 -11.60 -7.31
C SER A 391 22.44 -10.17 -6.79
N PRO A 392 22.43 -9.16 -7.66
CA PRO A 392 22.12 -7.78 -7.28
C PRO A 392 20.60 -7.56 -7.09
N VAL A 393 19.78 -8.54 -7.42
CA VAL A 393 18.30 -8.47 -7.43
C VAL A 393 17.68 -9.32 -6.31
N ALA A 394 18.22 -10.53 -6.07
CA ALA A 394 17.66 -11.48 -5.12
C ALA A 394 17.48 -10.89 -3.73
N GLY A 395 16.28 -11.02 -3.18
CA GLY A 395 15.87 -10.49 -1.89
C GLY A 395 15.31 -9.06 -1.89
N ASP A 396 15.43 -8.32 -3.02
CA ASP A 396 14.99 -6.92 -3.11
C ASP A 396 14.58 -6.49 -4.54
N PRO A 397 13.71 -7.24 -5.26
CA PRO A 397 13.24 -6.84 -6.57
C PRO A 397 12.18 -5.73 -6.49
N ASP A 398 12.12 -4.92 -7.54
CA ASP A 398 11.00 -4.00 -7.81
C ASP A 398 9.94 -4.68 -8.67
N LEU A 399 10.38 -5.54 -9.61
CA LEU A 399 9.52 -6.23 -10.56
C LEU A 399 9.76 -7.73 -10.53
N LEU A 400 8.69 -8.49 -10.49
CA LEU A 400 8.64 -9.92 -10.72
C LEU A 400 8.12 -10.18 -12.13
N MET A 401 8.94 -10.77 -12.99
CA MET A 401 8.51 -11.26 -14.28
C MET A 401 8.19 -12.76 -14.15
N VAL A 402 6.94 -13.12 -14.36
CA VAL A 402 6.47 -14.51 -14.26
C VAL A 402 6.63 -15.30 -15.56
N PRO A 403 6.72 -16.63 -15.51
CA PRO A 403 6.95 -17.46 -16.70
C PRO A 403 5.77 -17.47 -17.70
N ASN A 404 4.54 -17.37 -17.19
CA ASN A 404 3.31 -17.40 -17.99
C ASN A 404 2.14 -16.79 -17.22
N LEU A 405 0.98 -16.64 -17.89
CA LEU A 405 -0.22 -16.05 -17.33
C LEU A 405 -0.74 -16.80 -16.11
N GLU A 406 -0.73 -18.13 -16.11
CA GLU A 406 -1.26 -18.93 -15.00
C GLU A 406 -0.48 -18.66 -13.72
N ALA A 407 0.86 -18.75 -13.79
CA ALA A 407 1.72 -18.44 -12.65
C ALA A 407 1.53 -16.99 -12.16
N GLY A 408 1.43 -16.04 -13.10
CA GLY A 408 1.24 -14.63 -12.76
C GLY A 408 -0.11 -14.33 -12.14
N ASN A 409 -1.18 -14.89 -12.69
CA ASN A 409 -2.52 -14.67 -12.19
C ASN A 409 -2.76 -15.33 -10.82
N ILE A 410 -2.20 -16.53 -10.61
CA ILE A 410 -2.24 -17.20 -9.31
C ILE A 410 -1.46 -16.39 -8.27
N LEU A 411 -0.22 -16.00 -8.58
CA LEU A 411 0.61 -15.18 -7.69
C LEU A 411 -0.06 -13.85 -7.33
N PHE A 412 -0.59 -13.14 -8.32
CA PHE A 412 -1.32 -11.89 -8.11
C PHE A 412 -2.48 -12.07 -7.14
N LYS A 413 -3.32 -13.09 -7.37
CA LYS A 413 -4.47 -13.36 -6.50
C LYS A 413 -4.06 -13.83 -5.12
N GLU A 414 -3.01 -14.63 -5.00
CA GLU A 414 -2.46 -15.04 -3.72
C GLU A 414 -2.00 -13.85 -2.90
N LEU A 415 -1.24 -12.93 -3.50
CA LEU A 415 -0.82 -11.71 -2.84
C LEU A 415 -2.01 -10.83 -2.43
N GLN A 416 -3.03 -10.71 -3.30
CA GLN A 416 -4.22 -9.91 -3.01
C GLN A 416 -5.07 -10.51 -1.88
N TYR A 417 -5.41 -11.82 -1.96
CA TYR A 417 -6.37 -12.44 -1.05
C TYR A 417 -5.75 -13.02 0.22
N LEU A 418 -4.51 -13.49 0.17
CA LEU A 418 -3.83 -14.10 1.34
C LEU A 418 -2.87 -13.12 2.01
N ALA A 419 -2.14 -12.31 1.24
CA ALA A 419 -1.20 -11.36 1.80
C ALA A 419 -1.79 -9.95 2.00
N GLY A 420 -3.08 -9.73 1.68
CA GLY A 420 -3.77 -8.45 1.86
C GLY A 420 -3.23 -7.32 0.97
N ALA A 421 -2.62 -7.67 -0.16
CA ALA A 421 -2.10 -6.67 -1.08
C ALA A 421 -3.21 -5.88 -1.78
N LEU A 422 -3.05 -4.58 -1.89
CA LEU A 422 -3.81 -3.77 -2.83
C LEU A 422 -3.13 -3.75 -4.19
N ALA A 423 -3.94 -3.80 -5.24
CA ALA A 423 -3.43 -3.85 -6.60
C ALA A 423 -3.96 -2.70 -7.45
N ALA A 424 -3.07 -2.10 -8.24
CA ALA A 424 -3.42 -1.26 -9.38
C ALA A 424 -2.91 -1.94 -10.65
N GLY A 425 -3.72 -1.97 -11.71
CA GLY A 425 -3.36 -2.65 -12.95
C GLY A 425 -3.46 -1.77 -14.18
N VAL A 426 -2.52 -1.94 -15.09
CA VAL A 426 -2.51 -1.21 -16.37
C VAL A 426 -1.94 -2.06 -17.50
N VAL A 427 -2.53 -1.95 -18.66
CA VAL A 427 -2.01 -2.50 -19.92
C VAL A 427 -1.06 -1.49 -20.55
N VAL A 428 0.11 -1.95 -20.91
CA VAL A 428 1.20 -1.19 -21.55
C VAL A 428 1.60 -1.78 -22.91
N GLY A 429 2.42 -1.07 -23.67
CA GLY A 429 2.81 -1.50 -25.01
C GLY A 429 1.82 -1.11 -26.12
N ALA A 430 0.66 -0.54 -25.79
CA ALA A 430 -0.27 0.09 -26.71
C ALA A 430 0.06 1.59 -26.87
N LYS A 431 -0.56 2.26 -27.87
CA LYS A 431 -0.36 3.70 -28.11
C LYS A 431 -0.81 4.57 -26.92
N VAL A 432 -1.83 4.14 -26.21
CA VAL A 432 -2.29 4.74 -24.95
C VAL A 432 -2.41 3.66 -23.87
N PRO A 433 -2.25 4.00 -22.58
CA PRO A 433 -2.49 3.05 -21.50
C PRO A 433 -3.96 2.62 -21.46
N VAL A 434 -4.20 1.35 -21.10
CA VAL A 434 -5.55 0.81 -20.92
C VAL A 434 -5.69 0.32 -19.49
N VAL A 435 -6.62 0.91 -18.74
CA VAL A 435 -6.92 0.54 -17.36
C VAL A 435 -7.97 -0.57 -17.36
N LEU A 436 -7.58 -1.74 -16.85
CA LEU A 436 -8.46 -2.91 -16.70
C LEU A 436 -8.82 -3.07 -15.23
N THR A 437 -9.98 -2.57 -14.84
CA THR A 437 -10.51 -2.77 -13.48
C THR A 437 -11.41 -4.00 -13.43
N SER A 438 -11.33 -4.75 -12.34
CA SER A 438 -12.25 -5.85 -12.04
C SER A 438 -13.52 -5.32 -11.38
N ARG A 439 -14.66 -6.01 -11.56
CA ARG A 439 -15.89 -5.73 -10.80
C ARG A 439 -15.71 -5.97 -9.30
N ALA A 440 -14.76 -6.84 -8.94
CA ALA A 440 -14.43 -7.16 -7.55
C ALA A 440 -13.46 -6.16 -6.90
N ASP A 441 -12.89 -5.22 -7.68
CA ASP A 441 -11.95 -4.24 -7.13
C ASP A 441 -12.69 -3.21 -6.28
N GLY A 442 -12.14 -2.91 -5.11
CA GLY A 442 -12.60 -1.81 -4.26
C GLY A 442 -12.38 -0.45 -4.93
N GLU A 443 -13.01 0.58 -4.41
CA GLU A 443 -12.92 1.96 -4.93
C GLU A 443 -11.47 2.43 -5.03
N LEU A 444 -10.69 2.26 -3.96
CA LEU A 444 -9.27 2.68 -3.92
C LEU A 444 -8.41 1.97 -4.97
N ALA A 445 -8.62 0.67 -5.21
CA ALA A 445 -7.88 -0.08 -6.23
C ALA A 445 -8.20 0.43 -7.65
N ARG A 446 -9.47 0.80 -7.91
CA ARG A 446 -9.86 1.42 -9.17
C ARG A 446 -9.25 2.81 -9.35
N MET A 447 -9.28 3.63 -8.30
CA MET A 447 -8.66 4.97 -8.32
C MET A 447 -7.15 4.89 -8.52
N ALA A 448 -6.48 3.94 -7.86
CA ALA A 448 -5.05 3.71 -8.04
C ALA A 448 -4.70 3.20 -9.45
N SER A 449 -5.52 2.32 -10.04
CA SER A 449 -5.36 1.88 -11.43
C SER A 449 -5.56 3.04 -12.40
N CYS A 450 -6.56 3.89 -12.16
CA CYS A 450 -6.78 5.11 -12.92
C CYS A 450 -5.57 6.06 -12.82
N ALA A 451 -5.09 6.31 -11.61
CA ALA A 451 -3.92 7.14 -11.34
C ALA A 451 -2.65 6.61 -12.04
N LEU A 452 -2.46 5.28 -12.01
CA LEU A 452 -1.36 4.63 -12.75
C LEU A 452 -1.46 4.92 -14.25
N GLY A 453 -2.65 4.78 -14.83
CA GLY A 453 -2.89 5.11 -16.24
C GLY A 453 -2.64 6.59 -16.56
N VAL A 454 -3.06 7.51 -15.69
CA VAL A 454 -2.82 8.96 -15.81
C VAL A 454 -1.32 9.27 -15.82
N LEU A 455 -0.54 8.66 -14.93
CA LEU A 455 0.91 8.86 -14.87
C LEU A 455 1.63 8.39 -16.14
N LEU A 456 1.08 7.38 -16.82
CA LEU A 456 1.63 6.80 -18.05
C LEU A 456 1.11 7.45 -19.34
N ALA A 457 0.00 8.18 -19.26
CA ALA A 457 -0.58 8.85 -20.42
C ALA A 457 0.36 9.93 -20.95
N LYS A 458 0.57 9.93 -22.26
CA LYS A 458 1.33 10.99 -22.94
C LYS A 458 0.43 12.22 -23.11
N PRO A 459 0.96 13.44 -22.94
CA PRO A 459 0.21 14.65 -23.27
C PRO A 459 -0.40 14.57 -24.68
N ALA A 460 -1.59 15.17 -24.84
CA ALA A 460 -2.16 15.33 -26.17
C ALA A 460 -1.13 16.07 -27.05
N PRO A 461 -0.93 15.65 -28.32
CA PRO A 461 -0.11 16.41 -29.24
C PRO A 461 -0.68 17.83 -29.29
N ALA A 462 0.21 18.84 -29.13
CA ALA A 462 -0.20 20.22 -29.29
C ALA A 462 -0.87 20.36 -30.65
N LEU A 463 -2.10 20.88 -30.67
CA LEU A 463 -2.79 21.24 -31.91
C LEU A 463 -1.91 22.29 -32.57
N GLY A 464 -1.16 21.88 -33.63
CA GLY A 464 -0.38 22.74 -34.49
C GLY A 464 -1.27 23.61 -35.36
#